data_08886887213c4f92b8c9dbf9e8659b86
#
_entry.id   08886887213c4f92b8c9dbf9e8659b86
#
_cell.length_a   1.000
_cell.length_b   1.000
_cell.length_c   1.000
_cell.angle_alpha   90.00
_cell.angle_beta   90.00
_cell.angle_gamma   90.00
#
_symmetry.space_group_name_H-M   'P 1'
#
loop_
_entity.id
_entity.type
_entity.pdbx_description
1 polymer ?
#
loop_
_entity_poly.entity_id
_entity_poly.type
_entity_poly.pdbx_seq_one_letter_code
_entity_poly.pdbx_strand_id
1 'polypeptide(L)'
;LSKNVLPTPVLAYNAKLLNASAIMFTASHNPPEYLGMKYIPDYAGPATSEITDKIVSNIDCEFPQGEAQEVEVFNFAPAYYEHLKTLIDYKKIKELKTNIIFDGLYSASIGYFDEILGVNEIKFNSLHMEHDVNFGGGMPDPKPKYLKELIEKVKSTQNSIGLANDGDADRFGVINENGEYVSPNEIIAILLKYLKE
;
A
#
# COMPACT_ATOMS: atom_id res chain seq x y z
N LEU A 1 -5.00 -3.44 -18.18
CA LEU A 1 -3.79 -3.59 -17.37
C LEU A 1 -3.42 -2.28 -16.68
N SER A 2 -2.71 -2.37 -15.54
CA SER A 2 -2.05 -1.19 -14.98
C SER A 2 -0.83 -0.79 -15.81
N LYS A 3 -0.67 0.52 -16.02
CA LYS A 3 0.51 1.07 -16.68
C LYS A 3 1.78 0.87 -15.84
N ASN A 4 1.66 0.95 -14.51
CA ASN A 4 2.76 0.91 -13.56
C ASN A 4 2.52 -0.16 -12.49
N VAL A 5 3.55 -0.49 -11.73
CA VAL A 5 3.40 -1.15 -10.42
C VAL A 5 2.47 -0.30 -9.58
N LEU A 6 1.55 -0.90 -8.83
CA LEU A 6 0.57 -0.17 -8.03
C LEU A 6 0.26 -0.88 -6.71
N PRO A 7 -0.13 -0.12 -5.68
CA PRO A 7 -0.64 -0.66 -4.43
C PRO A 7 -1.93 -1.46 -4.61
N THR A 8 -2.09 -2.55 -3.86
CA THR A 8 -3.34 -3.34 -3.85
C THR A 8 -4.59 -2.48 -3.58
N PRO A 9 -4.61 -1.51 -2.63
CA PRO A 9 -5.79 -0.66 -2.42
C PRO A 9 -6.12 0.26 -3.62
N VAL A 10 -5.12 0.68 -4.40
CA VAL A 10 -5.37 1.46 -5.63
C VAL A 10 -6.10 0.61 -6.66
N LEU A 11 -5.68 -0.64 -6.85
CA LEU A 11 -6.35 -1.56 -7.77
C LEU A 11 -7.76 -1.87 -7.31
N ALA A 12 -7.95 -2.19 -6.03
CA ALA A 12 -9.25 -2.52 -5.45
C ALA A 12 -10.26 -1.37 -5.61
N TYR A 13 -9.84 -0.14 -5.31
CA TYR A 13 -10.69 1.04 -5.49
C TYR A 13 -11.12 1.23 -6.95
N ASN A 14 -10.18 1.14 -7.88
CA ASN A 14 -10.49 1.33 -9.31
C ASN A 14 -11.33 0.19 -9.88
N ALA A 15 -11.14 -1.05 -9.42
CA ALA A 15 -12.00 -2.17 -9.79
C ALA A 15 -13.46 -1.88 -9.41
N LYS A 16 -13.70 -1.41 -8.18
CA LYS A 16 -15.03 -0.98 -7.74
C LYS A 16 -15.60 0.16 -8.58
N LEU A 17 -14.78 1.18 -8.85
CA LEU A 17 -15.19 2.34 -9.66
C LEU A 17 -15.62 1.93 -11.07
N LEU A 18 -14.94 0.95 -11.66
CA LEU A 18 -15.22 0.39 -12.99
C LEU A 18 -16.29 -0.71 -12.98
N ASN A 19 -16.86 -1.05 -11.82
CA ASN A 19 -17.79 -2.16 -11.64
C ASN A 19 -17.23 -3.47 -12.20
N ALA A 20 -15.97 -3.76 -11.89
CA ALA A 20 -15.19 -4.90 -12.36
C ALA A 20 -14.52 -5.63 -11.22
N SER A 21 -14.10 -6.85 -11.44
CA SER A 21 -13.14 -7.55 -10.57
C SER A 21 -11.72 -7.33 -11.08
N ALA A 22 -10.73 -7.62 -10.22
CA ALA A 22 -9.34 -7.48 -10.58
C ALA A 22 -8.48 -8.66 -10.13
N ILE A 23 -7.33 -8.82 -10.76
CA ILE A 23 -6.29 -9.76 -10.38
C ILE A 23 -5.02 -8.97 -10.07
N MET A 24 -4.45 -9.22 -8.89
CA MET A 24 -3.19 -8.65 -8.43
C MET A 24 -2.16 -9.75 -8.28
N PHE A 25 -1.02 -9.61 -8.95
CA PHE A 25 0.14 -10.47 -8.72
C PHE A 25 1.01 -9.86 -7.63
N THR A 26 1.10 -10.53 -6.49
CA THR A 26 1.85 -10.07 -5.32
C THR A 26 2.14 -11.23 -4.37
N ALA A 27 3.29 -11.15 -3.71
CA ALA A 27 3.58 -11.98 -2.54
C ALA A 27 3.39 -11.21 -1.22
N SER A 28 2.81 -9.98 -1.28
CA SER A 28 2.61 -9.09 -0.13
C SER A 28 3.94 -8.82 0.60
N HIS A 29 4.07 -9.26 1.84
CA HIS A 29 5.24 -9.10 2.69
C HIS A 29 6.15 -10.34 2.77
N ASN A 30 5.93 -11.34 1.92
CA ASN A 30 6.76 -12.56 1.88
C ASN A 30 8.12 -12.27 1.23
N PRO A 31 9.10 -13.18 1.44
CA PRO A 31 10.39 -13.12 0.76
C PRO A 31 10.27 -13.04 -0.77
N PRO A 32 11.27 -12.46 -1.47
CA PRO A 32 11.19 -12.15 -2.90
C PRO A 32 11.04 -13.36 -3.83
N GLU A 33 11.38 -14.56 -3.38
CA GLU A 33 11.22 -15.82 -4.11
C GLU A 33 9.77 -16.32 -4.19
N TYR A 34 8.84 -15.68 -3.46
CA TYR A 34 7.42 -16.03 -3.49
C TYR A 34 6.67 -15.16 -4.50
N LEU A 35 5.72 -15.78 -5.18
CA LEU A 35 4.74 -15.10 -6.02
C LEU A 35 3.35 -15.65 -5.71
N GLY A 36 2.38 -14.75 -5.58
CA GLY A 36 0.98 -15.10 -5.37
C GLY A 36 0.06 -14.34 -6.31
N MET A 37 -1.20 -14.73 -6.30
CA MET A 37 -2.26 -14.08 -7.03
C MET A 37 -3.42 -13.79 -6.07
N LYS A 38 -3.82 -12.51 -5.97
CA LYS A 38 -5.02 -12.09 -5.26
C LYS A 38 -6.14 -11.82 -6.28
N TYR A 39 -7.27 -12.48 -6.12
CA TYR A 39 -8.50 -12.11 -6.81
C TYR A 39 -9.24 -11.08 -5.96
N ILE A 40 -9.60 -9.97 -6.56
CA ILE A 40 -10.34 -8.85 -5.93
C ILE A 40 -11.71 -8.81 -6.60
N PRO A 41 -12.79 -9.23 -5.92
CA PRO A 41 -14.15 -9.16 -6.44
C PRO A 41 -14.61 -7.71 -6.66
N ASP A 42 -15.74 -7.54 -7.30
CA ASP A 42 -16.37 -6.25 -7.61
C ASP A 42 -16.74 -5.40 -6.38
N TYR A 43 -16.84 -6.02 -5.20
CA TYR A 43 -17.01 -5.30 -3.94
C TYR A 43 -15.71 -4.68 -3.37
N ALA A 44 -14.57 -4.82 -4.08
CA ALA A 44 -13.25 -4.22 -3.75
C ALA A 44 -12.66 -4.66 -2.40
N GLY A 45 -12.96 -5.86 -1.96
CA GLY A 45 -12.41 -6.47 -0.74
C GLY A 45 -11.68 -7.78 -1.05
N PRO A 46 -11.11 -8.43 -0.03
CA PRO A 46 -10.55 -9.77 -0.17
C PRO A 46 -11.62 -10.77 -0.62
N ALA A 47 -11.28 -11.69 -1.53
CA ALA A 47 -12.16 -12.78 -1.89
C ALA A 47 -12.47 -13.66 -0.67
N THR A 48 -13.72 -14.07 -0.53
CA THR A 48 -14.14 -15.01 0.51
C THR A 48 -13.58 -16.41 0.23
N SER A 49 -13.51 -17.26 1.27
CA SER A 49 -13.08 -18.66 1.10
C SER A 49 -13.92 -19.39 0.05
N GLU A 50 -15.24 -19.13 -0.01
CA GLU A 50 -16.11 -19.71 -1.02
C GLU A 50 -15.68 -19.37 -2.46
N ILE A 51 -15.28 -18.12 -2.70
CA ILE A 51 -14.77 -17.67 -4.01
C ILE A 51 -13.43 -18.33 -4.33
N THR A 52 -12.50 -18.32 -3.37
CA THR A 52 -11.17 -18.90 -3.57
C THR A 52 -11.21 -20.40 -3.76
N ASP A 53 -12.04 -21.13 -3.00
CA ASP A 53 -12.22 -22.56 -3.13
C ASP A 53 -12.80 -22.93 -4.50
N LYS A 54 -13.76 -22.12 -5.00
CA LYS A 54 -14.30 -22.29 -6.34
C LYS A 54 -13.25 -22.04 -7.43
N ILE A 55 -12.38 -21.05 -7.28
CA ILE A 55 -11.25 -20.81 -8.20
C ILE A 55 -10.32 -22.00 -8.20
N VAL A 56 -9.90 -22.47 -7.01
CA VAL A 56 -8.98 -23.58 -6.85
C VAL A 56 -9.55 -24.88 -7.44
N SER A 57 -10.85 -25.15 -7.25
CA SER A 57 -11.49 -26.35 -7.79
C SER A 57 -11.55 -26.41 -9.31
N ASN A 58 -11.30 -25.28 -9.98
CA ASN A 58 -11.32 -25.16 -11.45
C ASN A 58 -9.91 -25.00 -12.06
N ILE A 59 -8.84 -25.06 -11.28
CA ILE A 59 -7.47 -24.84 -11.80
C ILE A 59 -7.11 -25.86 -12.90
N ASP A 60 -7.53 -27.11 -12.75
CA ASP A 60 -7.21 -28.19 -13.69
C ASP A 60 -8.27 -28.36 -14.78
N CYS A 61 -9.27 -27.48 -14.86
CA CYS A 61 -10.29 -27.54 -15.91
C CYS A 61 -9.70 -27.06 -17.24
N GLU A 62 -10.05 -27.77 -18.33
CA GLU A 62 -9.79 -27.27 -19.68
C GLU A 62 -10.71 -26.10 -20.00
N PHE A 63 -10.13 -24.97 -20.37
CA PHE A 63 -10.88 -23.81 -20.84
C PHE A 63 -10.70 -23.66 -22.35
N PRO A 64 -11.76 -23.26 -23.08
CA PRO A 64 -11.63 -22.96 -24.50
C PRO A 64 -10.62 -21.82 -24.67
N GLN A 65 -9.67 -22.01 -25.58
CA GLN A 65 -8.76 -20.95 -25.95
C GLN A 65 -9.55 -19.85 -26.69
N GLY A 66 -9.64 -18.66 -26.09
CA GLY A 66 -10.19 -17.48 -26.73
C GLY A 66 -9.18 -16.82 -27.67
N GLU A 67 -9.65 -15.99 -28.57
CA GLU A 67 -8.79 -15.11 -29.33
C GLU A 67 -8.15 -14.06 -28.42
N ALA A 68 -6.87 -13.74 -28.67
CA ALA A 68 -6.19 -12.67 -27.95
C ALA A 68 -6.90 -11.34 -28.27
N GLN A 69 -7.34 -10.65 -27.21
CA GLN A 69 -7.93 -9.32 -27.33
C GLN A 69 -6.87 -8.26 -27.06
N GLU A 70 -7.05 -7.09 -27.68
CA GLU A 70 -6.23 -5.92 -27.36
C GLU A 70 -6.43 -5.52 -25.90
N VAL A 71 -5.34 -5.33 -25.18
CA VAL A 71 -5.37 -5.02 -23.75
C VAL A 71 -5.22 -3.51 -23.56
N GLU A 72 -6.25 -2.90 -23.01
CA GLU A 72 -6.22 -1.49 -22.64
C GLU A 72 -5.35 -1.26 -21.39
N VAL A 73 -4.54 -0.20 -21.41
CA VAL A 73 -3.62 0.14 -20.33
C VAL A 73 -4.05 1.42 -19.64
N PHE A 74 -4.26 1.35 -18.33
CA PHE A 74 -4.78 2.43 -17.50
C PHE A 74 -3.74 2.99 -16.52
N ASN A 75 -3.84 4.29 -16.23
CA ASN A 75 -3.25 4.90 -15.06
C ASN A 75 -4.34 5.02 -13.97
N PHE A 76 -4.23 4.23 -12.92
CA PHE A 76 -5.21 4.17 -11.84
C PHE A 76 -5.00 5.19 -10.71
N ALA A 77 -3.86 5.88 -10.68
CA ALA A 77 -3.52 6.81 -9.59
C ALA A 77 -4.47 8.03 -9.49
N PRO A 78 -4.85 8.73 -10.56
CA PRO A 78 -5.63 9.98 -10.44
C PRO A 78 -6.97 9.79 -9.75
N ALA A 79 -7.74 8.77 -10.11
CA ALA A 79 -9.06 8.51 -9.50
C ALA A 79 -8.93 8.18 -8.01
N TYR A 80 -7.91 7.43 -7.64
CA TYR A 80 -7.62 7.11 -6.24
C TYR A 80 -7.22 8.35 -5.43
N TYR A 81 -6.40 9.24 -5.98
CA TYR A 81 -5.99 10.48 -5.32
C TYR A 81 -7.19 11.42 -5.08
N GLU A 82 -8.08 11.56 -6.04
CA GLU A 82 -9.31 12.35 -5.86
C GLU A 82 -10.20 11.76 -4.75
N HIS A 83 -10.28 10.44 -4.68
CA HIS A 83 -11.01 9.79 -3.59
C HIS A 83 -10.38 10.07 -2.23
N LEU A 84 -9.06 9.96 -2.10
CA LEU A 84 -8.37 10.24 -0.84
C LEU A 84 -8.57 11.67 -0.33
N LYS A 85 -8.71 12.65 -1.22
CA LYS A 85 -9.03 14.03 -0.85
C LYS A 85 -10.40 14.18 -0.16
N THR A 86 -11.31 13.24 -0.36
CA THR A 86 -12.61 13.22 0.34
C THR A 86 -12.53 12.64 1.75
N LEU A 87 -11.45 11.92 2.06
CA LEU A 87 -11.28 11.19 3.32
C LEU A 87 -10.25 11.86 4.25
N ILE A 88 -9.27 12.56 3.68
CA ILE A 88 -8.09 13.05 4.41
C ILE A 88 -8.03 14.56 4.34
N ASP A 89 -7.93 15.20 5.49
CA ASP A 89 -7.70 16.65 5.61
C ASP A 89 -6.18 16.95 5.50
N TYR A 90 -5.69 17.02 4.28
CA TYR A 90 -4.29 17.35 4.00
C TYR A 90 -3.87 18.73 4.49
N LYS A 91 -4.79 19.69 4.56
CA LYS A 91 -4.52 21.04 5.11
C LYS A 91 -4.16 20.94 6.58
N LYS A 92 -4.93 20.17 7.36
CA LYS A 92 -4.69 19.93 8.77
C LYS A 92 -3.34 19.22 8.99
N ILE A 93 -2.99 18.23 8.16
CA ILE A 93 -1.69 17.54 8.22
C ILE A 93 -0.54 18.55 7.98
N LYS A 94 -0.67 19.40 6.97
CA LYS A 94 0.34 20.43 6.65
C LYS A 94 0.54 21.44 7.80
N GLU A 95 -0.52 21.79 8.53
CA GLU A 95 -0.49 22.71 9.66
C GLU A 95 0.22 22.15 10.90
N LEU A 96 0.30 20.82 11.06
CA LEU A 96 0.95 20.16 12.20
C LEU A 96 2.46 20.38 12.25
N LYS A 97 3.10 20.77 11.16
CA LYS A 97 4.57 20.97 11.06
C LYS A 97 5.39 19.78 11.53
N THR A 98 4.81 18.58 11.52
CA THR A 98 5.51 17.35 11.86
C THR A 98 6.36 16.91 10.67
N ASN A 99 7.59 16.50 10.92
CA ASN A 99 8.47 15.94 9.91
C ASN A 99 8.05 14.49 9.62
N ILE A 100 7.49 14.23 8.45
CA ILE A 100 7.17 12.87 8.01
C ILE A 100 8.44 12.23 7.42
N ILE A 101 8.75 11.03 7.86
CA ILE A 101 9.80 10.20 7.28
C ILE A 101 9.11 8.97 6.71
N PHE A 102 9.12 8.84 5.40
CA PHE A 102 8.49 7.74 4.69
C PHE A 102 9.54 6.73 4.23
N ASP A 103 9.37 5.48 4.65
CA ASP A 103 10.17 4.36 4.16
C ASP A 103 9.35 3.59 3.12
N GLY A 104 9.78 3.68 1.87
CA GLY A 104 9.14 2.99 0.76
C GLY A 104 9.32 1.47 0.80
N LEU A 105 10.25 0.94 1.58
CA LEU A 105 10.60 -0.49 1.66
C LEU A 105 10.69 -1.16 0.28
N TYR A 106 11.18 -0.43 -0.75
CA TYR A 106 11.27 -0.87 -2.15
C TYR A 106 9.93 -1.32 -2.75
N SER A 107 8.82 -0.95 -2.16
CA SER A 107 7.46 -1.48 -2.35
C SER A 107 6.68 -0.79 -3.48
N ALA A 108 5.48 -1.29 -3.73
CA ALA A 108 4.54 -0.70 -4.69
C ALA A 108 3.96 0.66 -4.24
N SER A 109 4.20 1.10 -3.00
CA SER A 109 3.77 2.43 -2.52
C SER A 109 4.59 3.59 -3.08
N ILE A 110 5.78 3.31 -3.63
CA ILE A 110 6.66 4.29 -4.27
C ILE A 110 5.97 4.85 -5.53
N GLY A 111 5.96 6.16 -5.68
CA GLY A 111 5.22 6.85 -6.74
C GLY A 111 3.73 7.04 -6.45
N TYR A 112 3.26 6.63 -5.27
CA TYR A 112 1.88 6.86 -4.81
C TYR A 112 1.84 7.65 -3.51
N PHE A 113 2.42 7.13 -2.43
CA PHE A 113 2.36 7.81 -1.14
C PHE A 113 3.19 9.10 -1.13
N ASP A 114 4.37 9.07 -1.69
CA ASP A 114 5.24 10.23 -1.88
C ASP A 114 4.62 11.27 -2.83
N GLU A 115 3.98 10.85 -3.93
CA GLU A 115 3.24 11.75 -4.80
C GLU A 115 2.08 12.44 -4.08
N ILE A 116 1.29 11.68 -3.27
CA ILE A 116 0.20 12.25 -2.47
C ILE A 116 0.72 13.32 -1.51
N LEU A 117 1.82 13.06 -0.83
CA LEU A 117 2.44 14.06 0.05
C LEU A 117 2.92 15.28 -0.75
N GLY A 118 3.58 15.04 -1.88
CA GLY A 118 4.13 16.09 -2.75
C GLY A 118 3.06 17.03 -3.34
N VAL A 119 2.00 16.47 -3.94
CA VAL A 119 0.92 17.27 -4.54
C VAL A 119 0.11 18.06 -3.52
N ASN A 120 0.11 17.64 -2.26
CA ASN A 120 -0.49 18.37 -1.15
C ASN A 120 0.51 19.29 -0.42
N GLU A 121 1.72 19.45 -0.96
CA GLU A 121 2.80 20.30 -0.41
C GLU A 121 3.18 19.92 1.04
N ILE A 122 3.03 18.65 1.40
CA ILE A 122 3.46 18.13 2.69
C ILE A 122 4.93 17.76 2.58
N LYS A 123 5.77 18.38 3.40
CA LYS A 123 7.20 18.07 3.42
C LYS A 123 7.46 16.72 4.08
N PHE A 124 8.29 15.92 3.45
CA PHE A 124 8.71 14.63 3.97
C PHE A 124 10.18 14.34 3.61
N ASN A 125 10.79 13.44 4.37
CA ASN A 125 12.03 12.76 4.01
C ASN A 125 11.69 11.32 3.63
N SER A 126 12.52 10.68 2.84
CA SER A 126 12.25 9.32 2.39
C SER A 126 13.47 8.40 2.50
N LEU A 127 13.19 7.10 2.63
CA LEU A 127 14.14 6.00 2.63
C LEU A 127 13.67 4.94 1.64
N HIS A 128 14.58 4.20 1.02
CA HIS A 128 14.31 3.03 0.17
C HIS A 128 13.25 3.30 -0.92
N MET A 129 13.44 4.40 -1.68
CA MET A 129 12.51 4.89 -2.71
C MET A 129 12.81 4.36 -4.13
N GLU A 130 13.48 3.26 -4.25
CA GLU A 130 13.74 2.57 -5.51
C GLU A 130 13.03 1.21 -5.51
N HIS A 131 12.57 0.77 -6.69
CA HIS A 131 12.02 -0.57 -6.83
C HIS A 131 13.15 -1.59 -6.92
N ASP A 132 13.27 -2.43 -5.91
CA ASP A 132 14.21 -3.55 -5.89
C ASP A 132 13.45 -4.87 -5.68
N VAL A 133 13.60 -5.79 -6.61
CA VAL A 133 12.96 -7.11 -6.53
C VAL A 133 13.42 -7.96 -5.34
N ASN A 134 14.58 -7.62 -4.76
CA ASN A 134 15.12 -8.28 -3.57
C ASN A 134 14.89 -7.48 -2.28
N PHE A 135 14.17 -6.36 -2.35
CA PHE A 135 13.85 -5.51 -1.19
C PHE A 135 15.08 -5.12 -0.36
N GLY A 136 16.20 -4.73 -1.04
CA GLY A 136 17.46 -4.40 -0.39
C GLY A 136 18.10 -5.58 0.36
N GLY A 137 17.73 -6.80 0.03
CA GLY A 137 18.17 -8.03 0.74
C GLY A 137 17.39 -8.29 2.03
N GLY A 138 16.31 -7.55 2.27
CA GLY A 138 15.42 -7.66 3.42
C GLY A 138 14.07 -8.28 3.10
N MET A 139 13.05 -7.85 3.82
CA MET A 139 11.65 -8.19 3.57
C MET A 139 10.81 -6.91 3.55
N PRO A 140 9.84 -6.80 2.64
CA PRO A 140 8.93 -5.66 2.58
C PRO A 140 7.82 -5.79 3.63
N ASP A 141 8.19 -5.94 4.91
CA ASP A 141 7.29 -6.12 6.04
C ASP A 141 7.51 -4.99 7.05
N PRO A 142 6.53 -4.08 7.29
CA PRO A 142 6.71 -2.89 8.10
C PRO A 142 6.73 -3.20 9.61
N LYS A 143 7.50 -4.21 10.01
CA LYS A 143 7.75 -4.58 11.41
C LYS A 143 9.06 -3.98 11.93
N PRO A 144 9.20 -3.77 13.25
CA PRO A 144 10.36 -3.10 13.85
C PRO A 144 11.72 -3.67 13.42
N LYS A 145 11.81 -4.98 13.21
CA LYS A 145 13.08 -5.63 12.82
C LYS A 145 13.59 -5.21 11.43
N TYR A 146 12.69 -4.76 10.56
CA TYR A 146 13.00 -4.29 9.19
C TYR A 146 13.01 -2.76 9.08
N LEU A 147 12.53 -2.04 10.10
CA LEU A 147 12.42 -0.58 10.13
C LEU A 147 13.54 0.08 10.94
N LYS A 148 14.69 -0.58 11.12
CA LYS A 148 15.78 -0.05 11.97
C LYS A 148 16.27 1.32 11.50
N GLU A 149 16.48 1.49 10.19
CA GLU A 149 16.94 2.74 9.61
C GLU A 149 15.89 3.85 9.76
N LEU A 150 14.61 3.53 9.54
CA LEU A 150 13.51 4.46 9.80
C LEU A 150 13.45 4.88 11.26
N ILE A 151 13.60 3.95 12.21
CA ILE A 151 13.62 4.21 13.65
C ILE A 151 14.77 5.15 14.03
N GLU A 152 15.98 4.89 13.53
CA GLU A 152 17.15 5.73 13.78
C GLU A 152 16.98 7.12 13.17
N LYS A 153 16.42 7.20 11.97
CA LYS A 153 16.14 8.47 11.30
C LYS A 153 15.11 9.31 12.06
N VAL A 154 14.04 8.68 12.56
CA VAL A 154 13.05 9.35 13.42
C VAL A 154 13.70 9.87 14.69
N LYS A 155 14.47 9.04 15.42
CA LYS A 155 15.16 9.45 16.64
C LYS A 155 16.14 10.63 16.46
N SER A 156 16.74 10.71 15.29
CA SER A 156 17.68 11.79 14.94
C SER A 156 17.02 13.05 14.37
N THR A 157 15.71 13.01 14.12
CA THR A 157 14.96 14.12 13.52
C THR A 157 13.93 14.64 14.52
N GLN A 158 14.08 15.90 14.92
CA GLN A 158 13.18 16.52 15.88
C GLN A 158 11.75 16.63 15.32
N ASN A 159 10.74 16.39 16.17
CA ASN A 159 9.31 16.50 15.82
C ASN A 159 8.98 15.68 14.57
N SER A 160 9.28 14.40 14.57
CA SER A 160 9.08 13.53 13.41
C SER A 160 8.28 12.29 13.73
N ILE A 161 7.66 11.73 12.68
CA ILE A 161 7.05 10.39 12.68
C ILE A 161 7.58 9.60 11.50
N GLY A 162 7.69 8.28 11.68
CA GLY A 162 8.04 7.35 10.63
C GLY A 162 6.83 6.60 10.09
N LEU A 163 6.73 6.46 8.78
CA LEU A 163 5.69 5.71 8.09
C LEU A 163 6.32 4.75 7.10
N ALA A 164 5.79 3.54 6.99
CA ALA A 164 6.24 2.55 6.01
C ALA A 164 5.07 1.72 5.51
N ASN A 165 5.17 1.17 4.28
CA ASN A 165 4.20 0.22 3.74
C ASN A 165 4.86 -1.14 3.46
N ASP A 166 4.05 -2.21 3.40
CA ASP A 166 4.54 -3.51 2.93
C ASP A 166 4.63 -3.58 1.40
N GLY A 167 5.05 -4.73 0.85
CA GLY A 167 5.38 -4.89 -0.56
C GLY A 167 4.28 -4.49 -1.54
N ASP A 168 3.01 -4.76 -1.25
CA ASP A 168 1.85 -4.36 -2.05
C ASP A 168 1.00 -3.25 -1.41
N ALA A 169 1.54 -2.63 -0.35
CA ALA A 169 1.03 -1.44 0.33
C ALA A 169 -0.42 -1.57 0.86
N ASP A 170 -0.83 -2.79 1.26
CA ASP A 170 -2.09 -3.02 1.95
C ASP A 170 -1.93 -3.03 3.49
N ARG A 171 -0.68 -2.95 3.98
CA ARG A 171 -0.30 -2.81 5.38
C ARG A 171 0.61 -1.63 5.58
N PHE A 172 0.68 -1.17 6.82
CA PHE A 172 1.55 -0.05 7.20
C PHE A 172 2.18 -0.25 8.57
N GLY A 173 3.31 0.43 8.79
CA GLY A 173 3.98 0.57 10.08
C GLY A 173 4.13 2.04 10.45
N VAL A 174 4.01 2.34 11.74
CA VAL A 174 4.16 3.69 12.27
C VAL A 174 5.21 3.69 13.37
N ILE A 175 6.12 4.67 13.30
CA ILE A 175 7.11 4.96 14.34
C ILE A 175 6.78 6.32 14.93
N ASN A 176 6.58 6.39 16.25
CA ASN A 176 6.32 7.65 16.94
C ASN A 176 7.59 8.51 17.06
N GLU A 177 7.47 9.74 17.57
CA GLU A 177 8.55 10.71 17.73
C GLU A 177 9.70 10.23 18.66
N ASN A 178 9.47 9.23 19.48
CA ASN A 178 10.48 8.61 20.34
C ASN A 178 11.25 7.47 19.64
N GLY A 179 10.87 7.15 18.39
CA GLY A 179 11.41 6.01 17.67
C GLY A 179 10.81 4.66 18.12
N GLU A 180 9.62 4.66 18.71
CA GLU A 180 8.92 3.47 19.16
C GLU A 180 7.89 3.06 18.11
N TYR A 181 7.76 1.76 17.87
CA TYR A 181 6.77 1.22 16.97
C TYR A 181 5.37 1.29 17.59
N VAL A 182 4.46 1.94 16.89
CA VAL A 182 3.04 1.99 17.29
C VAL A 182 2.34 0.75 16.78
N SER A 183 1.86 -0.09 17.69
CA SER A 183 1.23 -1.35 17.32
C SER A 183 -0.10 -1.15 16.57
N PRO A 184 -0.52 -2.10 15.72
CA PRO A 184 -1.82 -2.03 15.05
C PRO A 184 -3.00 -1.83 16.00
N ASN A 185 -2.96 -2.42 17.21
CA ASN A 185 -4.00 -2.24 18.20
C ASN A 185 -4.08 -0.80 18.74
N GLU A 186 -2.93 -0.17 18.96
CA GLU A 186 -2.86 1.25 19.34
C GLU A 186 -3.36 2.15 18.21
N ILE A 187 -2.99 1.88 16.96
CA ILE A 187 -3.52 2.62 15.79
C ILE A 187 -5.03 2.50 15.70
N ILE A 188 -5.59 1.29 15.85
CA ILE A 188 -7.05 1.08 15.84
C ILE A 188 -7.72 1.91 16.96
N ALA A 189 -7.14 1.93 18.16
CA ALA A 189 -7.68 2.71 19.27
C ALA A 189 -7.63 4.22 19.02
N ILE A 190 -6.53 4.72 18.45
CA ILE A 190 -6.36 6.13 18.07
C ILE A 190 -7.39 6.52 16.98
N LEU A 191 -7.51 5.72 15.92
CA LEU A 191 -8.45 5.97 14.84
C LEU A 191 -9.91 5.91 15.32
N LEU A 192 -10.25 4.93 16.16
CA LEU A 192 -11.60 4.83 16.73
C LEU A 192 -11.96 6.06 17.56
N LYS A 193 -11.02 6.56 18.36
CA LYS A 193 -11.20 7.80 19.12
C LYS A 193 -11.41 8.99 18.19
N TYR A 194 -10.56 9.16 17.18
CA TYR A 194 -10.65 10.26 16.22
C TYR A 194 -11.96 10.25 15.42
N LEU A 195 -12.42 9.09 14.97
CA LEU A 195 -13.66 8.98 14.18
C LEU A 195 -14.94 9.15 15.01
N LYS A 196 -14.84 9.05 16.35
CA LYS A 196 -15.98 9.22 17.26
C LYS A 196 -16.20 10.68 17.68
N GLU A 197 -15.15 11.49 17.63
CA GLU A 197 -15.20 12.93 17.91
C GLU A 197 -15.67 13.72 16.67
#